data_114f03c7601ace4ffdf738b756ed2820
#
_entry.id   114f03c7601ace4ffdf738b756ed2820
#
_cell.length_a   1.000
_cell.length_b   1.000
_cell.length_c   1.000
_cell.angle_alpha   90.00
_cell.angle_beta   90.00
_cell.angle_gamma   90.00
#
_symmetry.space_group_name_H-M   'P 1'
#
loop_
_entity.id
_entity.type
_entity.pdbx_description
1 polymer ?
#
loop_
_entity_poly.entity_id
_entity_poly.type
_entity_poly.pdbx_seq_one_letter_code
_entity_poly.pdbx_strand_id
1 'polypeptide(L)'
;KYAYIMANKGKFSDLSLKKDLVKSEKSIEFNKFSNDDWFKLHESMVNVIEGNTGTARRLRERKNYIVAAKTGTAELVSGDNREQYSETRLDDSLRDHALIIAFGPMPNPRYAVSVVVENGESGGSVAGPVAISVLNSLIQEWDI
;
A
#
# COMPACT_ATOMS: atom_id res chain seq x y z
N LYS A 1 1.50 0.81 -9.99
CA LYS A 1 2.50 -0.13 -10.57
C LYS A 1 3.32 -0.84 -9.49
N TYR A 2 3.92 -0.13 -8.51
CA TYR A 2 4.76 -0.74 -7.46
C TYR A 2 4.03 -1.79 -6.63
N ALA A 3 2.79 -1.52 -6.17
CA ALA A 3 1.99 -2.50 -5.43
C ALA A 3 1.82 -3.81 -6.22
N TYR A 4 1.58 -3.71 -7.53
CA TYR A 4 1.46 -4.86 -8.43
C TYR A 4 2.78 -5.64 -8.57
N ILE A 5 3.90 -4.94 -8.73
CA ILE A 5 5.24 -5.56 -8.80
C ILE A 5 5.56 -6.30 -7.49
N MET A 6 5.30 -5.68 -6.34
CA MET A 6 5.52 -6.30 -5.03
C MET A 6 4.65 -7.54 -4.83
N ALA A 7 3.36 -7.47 -5.19
CA ALA A 7 2.44 -8.60 -5.12
C ALA A 7 2.91 -9.80 -5.94
N ASN A 8 3.49 -9.56 -7.13
CA ASN A 8 3.89 -10.59 -8.09
C ASN A 8 5.40 -10.91 -8.06
N LYS A 9 6.08 -10.63 -6.96
CA LYS A 9 7.50 -10.97 -6.77
C LYS A 9 8.40 -10.49 -7.92
N GLY A 10 8.23 -9.23 -8.31
CA GLY A 10 9.01 -8.60 -9.38
C GLY A 10 8.44 -8.75 -10.80
N LYS A 11 7.51 -9.67 -11.02
CA LYS A 11 6.86 -9.83 -12.32
C LYS A 11 5.77 -8.78 -12.50
N PHE A 12 5.64 -8.27 -13.71
CA PHE A 12 4.59 -7.30 -14.04
C PHE A 12 4.28 -7.28 -15.54
N SER A 13 3.15 -6.72 -15.90
CA SER A 13 2.80 -6.32 -17.26
C SER A 13 2.52 -4.81 -17.28
N ASP A 14 2.48 -4.22 -18.46
CA ASP A 14 2.06 -2.83 -18.57
C ASP A 14 0.59 -2.71 -18.17
N LEU A 15 0.30 -1.71 -17.35
CA LEU A 15 -1.07 -1.44 -16.90
C LEU A 15 -1.87 -0.89 -18.08
N SER A 16 -3.09 -1.40 -18.26
CA SER A 16 -4.01 -0.94 -19.29
C SER A 16 -5.43 -0.93 -18.77
N LEU A 17 -6.18 0.09 -19.13
CA LEU A 17 -7.63 0.15 -18.90
C LEU A 17 -8.41 -0.63 -19.97
N LYS A 18 -7.76 -1.05 -21.05
CA LYS A 18 -8.39 -1.86 -22.12
C LYS A 18 -8.35 -3.33 -21.74
N LYS A 19 -9.52 -3.97 -21.72
CA LYS A 19 -9.72 -5.36 -21.29
C LYS A 19 -9.02 -6.37 -22.22
N ASP A 20 -8.98 -6.12 -23.54
CA ASP A 20 -8.59 -7.09 -24.57
C ASP A 20 -7.15 -6.94 -25.06
N LEU A 21 -6.32 -6.16 -24.37
CA LEU A 21 -4.91 -6.04 -24.73
C LEU A 21 -4.12 -7.26 -24.22
N VAL A 22 -3.52 -8.00 -25.14
CA VAL A 22 -2.51 -9.01 -24.84
C VAL A 22 -1.31 -8.29 -24.23
N LYS A 23 -1.06 -8.54 -22.94
CA LYS A 23 0.03 -7.92 -22.20
C LYS A 23 1.23 -8.86 -22.19
N SER A 24 2.38 -8.37 -22.64
CA SER A 24 3.64 -9.10 -22.46
C SER A 24 4.03 -9.06 -20.97
N GLU A 25 4.34 -10.21 -20.41
CA GLU A 25 4.92 -10.29 -19.06
C GLU A 25 6.34 -9.73 -19.09
N LYS A 26 6.65 -8.87 -18.14
CA LYS A 26 7.97 -8.30 -17.90
C LYS A 26 8.39 -8.69 -16.48
N SER A 27 9.69 -8.78 -16.27
CA SER A 27 10.24 -8.94 -14.91
C SER A 27 11.29 -7.88 -14.65
N ILE A 28 11.34 -7.42 -13.41
CA ILE A 28 12.50 -6.69 -12.91
C ILE A 28 13.43 -7.78 -12.34
N GLU A 29 14.57 -7.95 -13.00
CA GLU A 29 15.59 -8.84 -12.49
C GLU A 29 16.28 -8.18 -11.29
N PHE A 30 15.83 -8.51 -10.11
CA PHE A 30 16.58 -8.30 -8.89
C PHE A 30 17.60 -9.45 -8.80
N ASN A 31 18.73 -9.34 -9.48
CA ASN A 31 19.76 -10.41 -9.63
C ASN A 31 20.26 -11.05 -8.32
N LYS A 32 19.81 -10.56 -7.18
CA LYS A 32 20.17 -11.07 -5.84
C LYS A 32 18.95 -11.43 -4.97
N PHE A 33 17.72 -11.30 -5.48
CA PHE A 33 16.50 -11.59 -4.71
C PHE A 33 16.12 -13.06 -4.89
N SER A 34 16.26 -13.83 -3.83
CA SER A 34 15.79 -15.22 -3.76
C SER A 34 14.29 -15.30 -3.43
N ASN A 35 13.72 -16.50 -3.53
CA ASN A 35 12.35 -16.74 -3.05
C ASN A 35 12.19 -16.47 -1.54
N ASP A 36 13.24 -16.69 -0.76
CA ASP A 36 13.26 -16.41 0.67
C ASP A 36 13.23 -14.90 0.95
N ASP A 37 13.91 -14.10 0.14
CA ASP A 37 13.86 -12.63 0.25
C ASP A 37 12.46 -12.11 -0.05
N TRP A 38 11.78 -12.65 -1.08
CA TRP A 38 10.39 -12.31 -1.38
C TRP A 38 9.44 -12.72 -0.26
N PHE A 39 9.67 -13.90 0.34
CA PHE A 39 8.88 -14.34 1.48
C PHE A 39 9.04 -13.39 2.67
N LYS A 40 10.27 -13.05 3.04
CA LYS A 40 10.57 -12.11 4.12
C LYS A 40 9.99 -10.71 3.86
N LEU A 41 10.05 -10.23 2.61
CA LEU A 41 9.46 -8.97 2.22
C LEU A 41 7.93 -8.99 2.41
N HIS A 42 7.26 -10.03 1.91
CA HIS A 42 5.81 -10.18 2.07
C HIS A 42 5.42 -10.30 3.55
N GLU A 43 6.14 -11.09 4.34
CA GLU A 43 5.92 -11.22 5.78
C GLU A 43 6.07 -9.86 6.48
N SER A 44 7.11 -9.09 6.16
CA SER A 44 7.31 -7.75 6.69
C SER A 44 6.16 -6.81 6.32
N MET A 45 5.65 -6.89 5.09
CA MET A 45 4.50 -6.10 4.64
C MET A 45 3.18 -6.56 5.28
N VAL A 46 3.00 -7.84 5.56
CA VAL A 46 1.87 -8.36 6.34
C VAL A 46 1.91 -7.81 7.76
N ASN A 47 3.08 -7.77 8.39
CA ASN A 47 3.26 -7.25 9.75
C ASN A 47 2.97 -5.75 9.89
N VAL A 48 2.86 -4.98 8.81
CA VAL A 48 2.38 -3.59 8.84
C VAL A 48 0.94 -3.51 9.37
N ILE A 49 0.11 -4.53 9.10
CA ILE A 49 -1.28 -4.63 9.59
C ILE A 49 -1.39 -5.66 10.72
N GLU A 50 -0.83 -6.86 10.55
CA GLU A 50 -1.01 -7.97 11.51
C GLU A 50 -0.06 -7.89 12.72
N GLY A 51 1.05 -7.18 12.60
CA GLY A 51 2.02 -7.02 13.70
C GLY A 51 1.50 -6.09 14.81
N ASN A 52 1.89 -6.38 16.07
CA ASN A 52 1.46 -5.61 17.23
C ASN A 52 1.95 -4.14 17.20
N THR A 53 3.10 -3.90 16.56
CA THR A 53 3.69 -2.57 16.35
C THR A 53 3.49 -2.03 14.94
N GLY A 54 2.66 -2.70 14.12
CA GLY A 54 2.41 -2.32 12.74
C GLY A 54 1.81 -0.92 12.61
N THR A 55 2.32 -0.13 11.67
CA THR A 55 1.89 1.26 11.43
C THR A 55 0.43 1.38 10.98
N ALA A 56 -0.15 0.28 10.49
CA ALA A 56 -1.56 0.20 10.07
C ALA A 56 -2.35 -0.88 10.85
N ARG A 57 -1.91 -1.28 12.06
CA ARG A 57 -2.55 -2.34 12.87
C ARG A 57 -4.04 -2.14 13.13
N ARG A 58 -4.51 -0.89 13.15
CA ARG A 58 -5.94 -0.57 13.33
C ARG A 58 -6.84 -1.07 12.18
N LEU A 59 -6.24 -1.45 11.05
CA LEU A 59 -6.98 -2.00 9.90
C LEU A 59 -7.29 -3.49 10.06
N ARG A 60 -6.68 -4.17 11.04
CA ARG A 60 -6.83 -5.62 11.26
C ARG A 60 -8.31 -6.03 11.39
N GLU A 61 -9.08 -5.27 12.16
CA GLU A 61 -10.49 -5.57 12.45
C GLU A 61 -11.44 -5.20 11.31
N ARG A 62 -10.93 -4.54 10.26
CA ARG A 62 -11.74 -4.08 9.12
C ARG A 62 -11.83 -5.10 7.97
N LYS A 63 -11.23 -6.27 8.13
CA LYS A 63 -11.12 -7.30 7.11
C LYS A 63 -11.02 -8.69 7.76
N ASN A 64 -11.38 -9.72 7.00
CA ASN A 64 -11.34 -11.14 7.42
C ASN A 64 -10.32 -11.98 6.63
N TYR A 65 -9.38 -11.33 5.93
CA TYR A 65 -8.31 -11.95 5.16
C TYR A 65 -6.98 -11.21 5.41
N ILE A 66 -5.87 -11.84 5.07
CA ILE A 66 -4.54 -11.27 5.29
C ILE A 66 -4.16 -10.34 4.15
N VAL A 67 -3.67 -9.16 4.49
CA VAL A 67 -3.23 -8.12 3.54
C VAL A 67 -1.77 -7.74 3.83
N ALA A 68 -0.97 -7.70 2.79
CA ALA A 68 0.35 -7.08 2.83
C ALA A 68 0.23 -5.59 2.48
N ALA A 69 0.87 -4.72 3.24
CA ALA A 69 0.78 -3.28 3.02
C ALA A 69 2.09 -2.54 3.37
N LYS A 70 2.20 -1.29 2.88
CA LYS A 70 3.21 -0.32 3.34
C LYS A 70 2.60 1.06 3.36
N THR A 71 2.64 1.69 4.52
CA THR A 71 2.24 3.10 4.69
C THR A 71 3.35 4.04 4.25
N GLY A 72 2.98 5.20 3.78
CA GLY A 72 3.89 6.29 3.46
C GLY A 72 3.31 7.63 3.88
N THR A 73 4.17 8.59 4.04
CA THR A 73 3.84 10.01 4.25
C THR A 73 4.75 10.81 3.34
N ALA A 74 4.18 11.66 2.50
CA ALA A 74 4.96 12.57 1.67
C ALA A 74 4.91 13.97 2.30
N GLU A 75 6.05 14.38 2.81
CA GLU A 75 6.21 15.68 3.47
C GLU A 75 6.09 16.81 2.45
N LEU A 76 5.22 17.79 2.72
CA LEU A 76 5.10 19.02 1.93
C LEU A 76 6.03 20.11 2.43
N VAL A 77 6.33 20.11 3.73
CA VAL A 77 7.21 21.08 4.36
C VAL A 77 8.37 20.34 5.02
N SER A 78 9.58 20.61 4.58
CA SER A 78 10.82 20.01 5.10
C SER A 78 11.75 21.08 5.71
N GLY A 79 12.62 20.64 6.65
CA GLY A 79 13.71 21.45 7.21
C GLY A 79 13.35 22.18 8.49
N ASP A 80 14.18 23.20 8.82
CA ASP A 80 14.13 23.95 10.09
C ASP A 80 12.80 24.68 10.37
N ASN A 81 11.95 24.78 9.36
CA ASN A 81 10.62 25.37 9.50
C ASN A 81 9.60 24.44 10.18
N ARG A 82 9.91 23.16 10.38
CA ARG A 82 8.95 22.16 10.91
C ARG A 82 8.53 22.46 12.36
N GLU A 83 9.45 22.96 13.19
CA GLU A 83 9.13 23.36 14.58
C GLU A 83 8.21 24.57 14.61
N GLN A 84 8.46 25.58 13.77
CA GLN A 84 7.64 26.76 13.64
C GLN A 84 6.24 26.42 13.09
N TYR A 85 6.14 25.34 12.30
CA TYR A 85 4.91 24.84 11.73
C TYR A 85 4.09 23.97 12.71
N SER A 86 4.70 23.33 13.71
CA SER A 86 3.98 22.54 14.71
C SER A 86 3.23 23.36 15.75
N GLU A 87 3.65 24.59 16.00
CA GLU A 87 3.05 25.49 16.98
C GLU A 87 1.85 26.28 16.44
N THR A 88 1.84 26.58 15.15
CA THR A 88 0.66 27.14 14.45
C THR A 88 -0.09 26.02 13.77
N ARG A 89 -1.37 25.80 14.08
CA ARG A 89 -2.25 24.95 13.29
C ARG A 89 -2.25 25.45 11.85
N LEU A 90 -1.43 24.80 11.04
CA LEU A 90 -1.26 25.18 9.65
C LEU A 90 -2.55 25.00 8.87
N ASP A 91 -2.65 25.81 7.84
CA ASP A 91 -3.58 25.62 6.76
C ASP A 91 -3.58 24.13 6.36
N ASP A 92 -4.75 23.52 6.31
CA ASP A 92 -4.95 22.11 5.96
C ASP A 92 -4.23 21.73 4.65
N SER A 93 -4.02 22.72 3.76
CA SER A 93 -3.31 22.58 2.49
C SER A 93 -1.80 22.25 2.63
N LEU A 94 -1.21 22.47 3.79
CA LEU A 94 0.22 22.24 4.07
C LEU A 94 0.49 20.93 4.83
N ARG A 95 -0.56 20.17 5.15
CA ARG A 95 -0.39 18.85 5.79
C ARG A 95 0.22 17.86 4.82
N ASP A 96 0.99 16.94 5.35
CA ASP A 96 1.61 15.86 4.59
C ASP A 96 0.58 14.99 3.86
N HIS A 97 0.96 14.45 2.70
CA HIS A 97 0.10 13.51 2.00
C HIS A 97 0.16 12.11 2.62
N ALA A 98 -0.99 11.49 2.82
CA ALA A 98 -1.12 10.13 3.31
C ALA A 98 -1.07 9.13 2.16
N LEU A 99 -0.18 8.14 2.24
CA LEU A 99 -0.02 7.13 1.21
C LEU A 99 -0.10 5.72 1.79
N ILE A 100 -0.62 4.81 1.00
CA ILE A 100 -0.53 3.37 1.25
C ILE A 100 -0.48 2.59 -0.06
N ILE A 101 0.33 1.56 -0.11
CA ILE A 101 0.20 0.46 -1.07
C ILE A 101 -0.23 -0.79 -0.31
N ALA A 102 -1.13 -1.57 -0.89
CA ALA A 102 -1.57 -2.82 -0.30
C ALA A 102 -1.91 -3.85 -1.38
N PHE A 103 -1.83 -5.12 -1.04
CA PHE A 103 -2.25 -6.22 -1.90
C PHE A 103 -2.71 -7.42 -1.08
N GLY A 104 -3.61 -8.19 -1.66
CA GLY A 104 -4.20 -9.37 -1.01
C GLY A 104 -5.21 -10.09 -1.90
N PRO A 105 -5.83 -11.18 -1.37
CA PRO A 105 -5.54 -11.84 -0.09
C PRO A 105 -4.18 -12.57 -0.14
N MET A 106 -3.45 -12.56 0.97
CA MET A 106 -2.23 -13.34 1.10
C MET A 106 -2.55 -14.81 1.45
N PRO A 107 -1.72 -15.79 1.06
CA PRO A 107 -0.39 -15.66 0.40
C PRO A 107 -0.45 -15.53 -1.13
N ASN A 108 -1.63 -15.62 -1.75
CA ASN A 108 -1.81 -15.57 -3.20
C ASN A 108 -2.59 -14.30 -3.59
N PRO A 109 -1.93 -13.14 -3.68
CA PRO A 109 -2.62 -11.88 -3.90
C PRO A 109 -3.23 -11.81 -5.29
N ARG A 110 -4.50 -11.43 -5.35
CA ARG A 110 -5.26 -11.24 -6.60
C ARG A 110 -5.42 -9.76 -6.95
N TYR A 111 -5.39 -8.90 -5.95
CA TYR A 111 -5.62 -7.47 -6.09
C TYR A 111 -4.51 -6.67 -5.45
N ALA A 112 -4.15 -5.57 -6.10
CA ALA A 112 -3.21 -4.60 -5.57
C ALA A 112 -3.81 -3.19 -5.68
N VAL A 113 -3.66 -2.40 -4.62
CA VAL A 113 -4.21 -1.04 -4.53
C VAL A 113 -3.12 -0.07 -4.10
N SER A 114 -3.19 1.13 -4.63
CA SER A 114 -2.41 2.28 -4.16
C SER A 114 -3.37 3.43 -3.89
N VAL A 115 -3.24 4.06 -2.73
CA VAL A 115 -4.06 5.20 -2.32
C VAL A 115 -3.16 6.35 -1.95
N VAL A 116 -3.49 7.52 -2.44
CA VAL A 116 -2.93 8.81 -2.04
C VAL A 116 -4.09 9.67 -1.58
N VAL A 117 -3.99 10.21 -0.38
CA VAL A 117 -4.92 11.22 0.14
C VAL A 117 -4.11 12.48 0.38
N GLU A 118 -4.36 13.49 -0.44
CA GLU A 118 -3.71 14.78 -0.30
C GLU A 118 -4.04 15.38 1.06
N ASN A 119 -3.02 15.92 1.73
CA ASN A 119 -3.12 16.54 3.05
C ASN A 119 -3.72 15.65 4.15
N GLY A 120 -3.66 14.32 3.96
CA GLY A 120 -4.24 13.33 4.86
C GLY A 120 -3.36 12.93 6.05
N GLU A 121 -2.13 13.42 6.15
CA GLU A 121 -1.14 13.22 7.23
C GLU A 121 -0.72 11.76 7.47
N SER A 122 -1.67 10.85 7.66
CA SER A 122 -1.37 9.49 8.11
C SER A 122 -1.79 8.41 7.11
N GLY A 123 -0.81 7.74 6.53
CA GLY A 123 -1.05 6.61 5.62
C GLY A 123 -1.87 5.49 6.25
N GLY A 124 -1.59 5.13 7.52
CA GLY A 124 -2.30 4.05 8.21
C GLY A 124 -3.72 4.41 8.65
N SER A 125 -3.94 5.67 9.08
CA SER A 125 -5.22 6.10 9.64
C SER A 125 -6.18 6.68 8.59
N VAL A 126 -5.67 7.25 7.50
CA VAL A 126 -6.47 7.95 6.49
C VAL A 126 -6.48 7.18 5.16
N ALA A 127 -5.33 6.93 4.54
CA ALA A 127 -5.27 6.18 3.29
C ALA A 127 -5.60 4.68 3.47
N GLY A 128 -5.25 4.10 4.62
CA GLY A 128 -5.47 2.69 4.93
C GLY A 128 -6.92 2.24 4.87
N PRO A 129 -7.86 2.91 5.56
CA PRO A 129 -9.29 2.56 5.49
C PRO A 129 -9.85 2.56 4.07
N VAL A 130 -9.41 3.51 3.23
CA VAL A 130 -9.82 3.57 1.81
C VAL A 130 -9.29 2.34 1.06
N ALA A 131 -8.00 1.99 1.24
CA ALA A 131 -7.41 0.82 0.61
C ALA A 131 -8.13 -0.48 0.99
N ILE A 132 -8.45 -0.67 2.29
CA ILE A 132 -9.17 -1.85 2.76
C ILE A 132 -10.61 -1.88 2.22
N SER A 133 -11.29 -0.74 2.15
CA SER A 133 -12.64 -0.67 1.57
C SER A 133 -12.65 -1.13 0.12
N VAL A 134 -11.69 -0.67 -0.69
CA VAL A 134 -11.55 -1.08 -2.09
C VAL A 134 -11.25 -2.58 -2.19
N LEU A 135 -10.31 -3.11 -1.39
CA LEU A 135 -10.00 -4.53 -1.40
C LEU A 135 -11.19 -5.39 -0.96
N ASN A 136 -11.95 -4.96 0.07
CA ASN A 136 -13.16 -5.66 0.51
C ASN A 136 -14.19 -5.75 -0.62
N SER A 137 -14.45 -4.66 -1.34
CA SER A 137 -15.38 -4.66 -2.46
C SER A 137 -14.95 -5.62 -3.57
N LEU A 138 -13.67 -5.58 -3.95
CA LEU A 138 -13.14 -6.45 -5.01
C LEU A 138 -13.17 -7.93 -4.63
N ILE A 139 -12.87 -8.27 -3.39
CA ILE A 139 -12.85 -9.67 -2.92
C ILE A 139 -14.28 -10.21 -2.77
N GLN A 140 -15.23 -9.42 -2.27
CA GLN A 140 -16.62 -9.82 -2.12
C GLN A 140 -17.34 -10.02 -3.46
N GLU A 141 -17.04 -9.22 -4.47
CA GLU A 141 -17.68 -9.31 -5.79
C GLU A 141 -17.25 -10.55 -6.60
N TRP A 142 -16.09 -11.14 -6.31
CA TRP A 142 -15.49 -12.19 -7.15
C TRP A 142 -15.35 -13.54 -6.45
N ASP A 143 -15.74 -13.65 -5.20
CA ASP A 143 -15.76 -14.93 -4.43
C ASP A 143 -17.18 -15.53 -4.35
N ILE A 144 -18.10 -15.12 -5.26
CA ILE A 144 -19.44 -15.71 -5.45
C ILE A 144 -19.41 -16.69 -6.62
#